data_b695edc4aa3e3c4527a22eb0309ff60b
#
_entry.id   b695edc4aa3e3c4527a22eb0309ff60b
#
_cell.length_a   1.000
_cell.length_b   1.000
_cell.length_c   1.000
_cell.angle_alpha   90.00
_cell.angle_beta   90.00
_cell.angle_gamma   90.00
#
_symmetry.space_group_name_H-M   'P 1'
#
loop_
_entity.id
_entity.type
_entity.pdbx_description
1 polymer ?
#
loop_
_entity_poly.entity_id
_entity_poly.type
_entity_poly.pdbx_seq_one_letter_code
_entity_poly.pdbx_strand_id
1 'polypeptide(L)'
;TSRDDGPVLAAECADLPRFSGLTPDQVRQVRMERELPDLDLSEYSGAFVCGSPWDANADDHLKEERQVRAEAWLRSFYDRALGESFPILGLCYGLGTLTLHLGGVIDTHHGEEISGIALTKTDAGREDPLLEGTPDRFHSYVGHHEAVRELAPGMQVLLAGDDTPIQMVRVGEAAWATQFHPEMDLEGVNVRIDQYAGRYYPVEKAEAIRAQVATVDTDPSCVILRNFVRLFQR
;
A
#
# COMPACT_ATOMS: atom_id res chain seq x y z
N THR A 1 1.17 6.51 8.09
CA THR A 1 0.16 5.54 8.54
C THR A 1 -1.05 6.26 9.14
N SER A 2 -2.21 5.61 9.19
CA SER A 2 -3.48 6.14 9.69
C SER A 2 -4.28 5.04 10.42
N ARG A 3 -3.70 4.49 11.48
CA ARG A 3 -4.31 3.40 12.26
C ARG A 3 -4.34 3.75 13.74
N ASP A 4 -5.40 3.35 14.43
CA ASP A 4 -5.43 3.37 15.89
C ASP A 4 -4.38 2.42 16.48
N ASP A 5 -3.99 2.65 17.74
CA ASP A 5 -3.07 1.76 18.45
C ASP A 5 -3.61 0.33 18.49
N GLY A 6 -2.75 -0.62 18.23
CA GLY A 6 -3.12 -2.02 18.22
C GLY A 6 -2.10 -2.93 17.53
N PRO A 7 -2.38 -4.24 17.48
CA PRO A 7 -1.45 -5.22 16.94
C PRO A 7 -1.06 -4.96 15.48
N VAL A 8 -2.03 -4.53 14.64
CA VAL A 8 -1.77 -4.25 13.22
C VAL A 8 -0.83 -3.07 13.03
N LEU A 9 -0.99 -1.99 13.82
CA LEU A 9 -0.05 -0.87 13.79
C LEU A 9 1.34 -1.30 14.24
N ALA A 10 1.42 -2.07 15.33
CA ALA A 10 2.69 -2.56 15.85
C ALA A 10 3.43 -3.43 14.82
N ALA A 11 2.71 -4.33 14.14
CA ALA A 11 3.26 -5.14 13.05
C ALA A 11 3.75 -4.24 11.89
N GLU A 12 2.93 -3.31 11.40
CA GLU A 12 3.28 -2.40 10.31
C GLU A 12 4.56 -1.59 10.63
N CYS A 13 4.68 -1.10 11.87
CA CYS A 13 5.86 -0.35 12.31
C CYS A 13 7.14 -1.20 12.39
N ALA A 14 7.01 -2.49 12.68
CA ALA A 14 8.13 -3.42 12.73
C ALA A 14 8.50 -3.95 11.34
N ASP A 15 7.49 -4.28 10.54
CA ASP A 15 7.66 -4.99 9.27
C ASP A 15 8.18 -4.09 8.16
N LEU A 16 7.69 -2.85 8.07
CA LEU A 16 8.12 -1.93 7.02
C LEU A 16 9.63 -1.68 7.03
N PRO A 17 10.29 -1.31 8.15
CA PRO A 17 11.75 -1.21 8.21
C PRO A 17 12.42 -2.55 7.89
N ARG A 18 11.96 -3.64 8.50
CA ARG A 18 12.53 -4.98 8.34
C ARG A 18 12.58 -5.42 6.88
N PHE A 19 11.48 -5.29 6.14
CA PHE A 19 11.39 -5.73 4.75
C PHE A 19 12.02 -4.75 3.75
N SER A 20 12.08 -3.47 4.09
CA SER A 20 12.78 -2.47 3.27
C SER A 20 14.31 -2.45 3.49
N GLY A 21 14.79 -3.13 4.54
CA GLY A 21 16.22 -3.15 4.90
C GLY A 21 16.66 -1.89 5.68
N LEU A 22 15.71 -1.11 6.17
CA LEU A 22 15.98 0.06 7.02
C LEU A 22 16.03 -0.34 8.49
N THR A 23 16.75 0.45 9.28
CA THR A 23 16.66 0.39 10.75
C THR A 23 15.54 1.30 11.27
N PRO A 24 14.96 1.05 12.44
CA PRO A 24 13.86 1.87 12.96
C PRO A 24 14.21 3.37 13.11
N ASP A 25 15.46 3.71 13.38
CA ASP A 25 15.96 5.09 13.49
C ASP A 25 16.08 5.81 12.13
N GLN A 26 16.06 5.08 11.03
CA GLN A 26 16.01 5.64 9.67
C GLN A 26 14.59 5.95 9.20
N VAL A 27 13.57 5.59 9.99
CA VAL A 27 12.17 5.77 9.63
C VAL A 27 11.49 6.72 10.59
N ARG A 28 11.09 7.90 10.08
CA ARG A 28 10.17 8.78 10.79
C ARG A 28 8.74 8.35 10.53
N GLN A 29 8.03 7.90 11.55
CA GLN A 29 6.62 7.60 11.45
C GLN A 29 5.76 8.84 11.63
N VAL A 30 4.87 9.11 10.68
CA VAL A 30 3.81 10.12 10.79
C VAL A 30 2.47 9.41 10.98
N ARG A 31 1.80 9.70 12.09
CA ARG A 31 0.49 9.17 12.48
C ARG A 31 -0.60 10.15 12.04
N MET A 32 -1.06 10.03 10.79
CA MET A 32 -1.98 11.01 10.17
C MET A 32 -3.32 11.16 10.88
N GLU A 33 -3.73 10.16 11.65
CA GLU A 33 -4.93 10.23 12.49
C GLU A 33 -4.72 11.08 13.76
N ARG A 34 -3.47 11.47 14.06
CA ARG A 34 -3.09 12.27 15.26
C ARG A 34 -2.43 13.58 14.90
N GLU A 35 -1.46 13.54 13.97
CA GLU A 35 -0.65 14.70 13.64
C GLU A 35 -0.48 14.85 12.12
N LEU A 36 -0.44 16.09 11.68
CA LEU A 36 -0.28 16.46 10.27
C LEU A 36 0.86 17.47 10.18
N PRO A 37 2.13 17.02 10.27
CA PRO A 37 3.28 17.89 10.34
C PRO A 37 3.54 18.58 8.99
N ASP A 38 4.12 19.76 9.03
CA ASP A 38 4.78 20.31 7.86
C ASP A 38 6.14 19.61 7.69
N LEU A 39 6.29 18.87 6.58
CA LEU A 39 7.48 18.10 6.29
C LEU A 39 8.39 18.86 5.33
N ASP A 40 9.64 19.06 5.70
CA ASP A 40 10.67 19.43 4.74
C ASP A 40 11.12 18.19 3.98
N LEU A 41 10.68 18.03 2.72
CA LEU A 41 10.97 16.84 1.92
C LEU A 41 12.47 16.68 1.62
N SER A 42 13.24 17.74 1.71
CA SER A 42 14.70 17.69 1.51
C SER A 42 15.43 16.88 2.60
N GLU A 43 14.81 16.70 3.77
CA GLU A 43 15.37 15.91 4.88
C GLU A 43 15.17 14.40 4.69
N TYR A 44 14.37 13.97 3.72
CA TYR A 44 14.00 12.56 3.51
C TYR A 44 14.42 12.07 2.13
N SER A 45 14.69 10.78 2.02
CA SER A 45 15.01 10.11 0.74
C SER A 45 13.75 9.68 -0.02
N GLY A 46 12.64 9.53 0.67
CA GLY A 46 11.35 9.10 0.10
C GLY A 46 10.31 8.86 1.17
N ALA A 47 9.10 8.49 0.77
CA ALA A 47 8.01 8.20 1.68
C ALA A 47 7.25 6.94 1.32
N PHE A 48 6.84 6.18 2.34
CA PHE A 48 5.84 5.14 2.25
C PHE A 48 4.49 5.70 2.73
N VAL A 49 3.45 5.62 1.89
CA VAL A 49 2.08 5.93 2.28
C VAL A 49 1.35 4.62 2.53
N CYS A 50 1.25 4.25 3.79
CA CYS A 50 0.79 2.92 4.22
C CYS A 50 -0.72 2.73 4.05
N GLY A 51 -1.15 1.47 4.16
CA GLY A 51 -2.56 1.09 4.20
C GLY A 51 -3.33 1.70 5.37
N SER A 52 -4.64 1.71 5.28
CA SER A 52 -5.56 2.27 6.28
C SER A 52 -6.79 1.37 6.44
N PRO A 53 -7.47 1.40 7.61
CA PRO A 53 -8.81 0.85 7.75
C PRO A 53 -9.91 1.77 7.19
N TRP A 54 -9.56 2.92 6.63
CA TRP A 54 -10.49 3.88 6.04
C TRP A 54 -10.77 3.56 4.57
N ASP A 55 -11.99 3.83 4.13
CA ASP A 55 -12.37 3.85 2.73
C ASP A 55 -12.14 5.26 2.17
N ALA A 56 -11.27 5.38 1.15
CA ALA A 56 -10.88 6.67 0.60
C ALA A 56 -12.00 7.31 -0.24
N ASN A 57 -12.85 6.48 -0.88
CA ASN A 57 -13.95 6.93 -1.74
C ASN A 57 -15.30 7.03 -1.00
N ALA A 58 -15.34 6.86 0.32
CA ALA A 58 -16.54 7.13 1.06
C ALA A 58 -16.94 8.60 0.94
N ASP A 59 -18.25 8.88 0.96
CA ASP A 59 -18.75 10.27 0.99
C ASP A 59 -18.22 11.00 2.24
N ASP A 60 -17.79 12.24 2.09
CA ASP A 60 -17.16 13.02 3.17
C ASP A 60 -18.02 13.11 4.44
N HIS A 61 -19.36 13.10 4.31
CA HIS A 61 -20.27 13.13 5.45
C HIS A 61 -20.32 11.82 6.26
N LEU A 62 -19.76 10.73 5.70
CA LEU A 62 -19.61 9.42 6.37
C LEU A 62 -18.23 9.24 6.98
N LYS A 63 -17.26 10.08 6.58
CA LYS A 63 -15.88 10.02 7.09
C LYS A 63 -15.78 10.67 8.47
N GLU A 64 -14.92 10.13 9.30
CA GLU A 64 -14.53 10.79 10.54
C GLU A 64 -13.74 12.09 10.22
N GLU A 65 -13.88 13.11 11.07
CA GLU A 65 -13.17 14.39 10.90
C GLU A 65 -11.65 14.19 10.74
N ARG A 66 -11.08 13.25 11.51
CA ARG A 66 -9.63 12.92 11.42
C ARG A 66 -9.24 12.36 10.07
N GLN A 67 -10.11 11.57 9.41
CA GLN A 67 -9.89 11.05 8.06
C GLN A 67 -9.92 12.18 7.03
N VAL A 68 -10.95 13.04 7.07
CA VAL A 68 -11.06 14.18 6.14
C VAL A 68 -9.83 15.09 6.21
N ARG A 69 -9.34 15.36 7.43
CA ARG A 69 -8.12 16.16 7.64
C ARG A 69 -6.87 15.46 7.12
N ALA A 70 -6.72 14.15 7.37
CA ALA A 70 -5.60 13.37 6.89
C ALA A 70 -5.56 13.29 5.36
N GLU A 71 -6.70 13.09 4.71
CA GLU A 71 -6.80 13.08 3.25
C GLU A 71 -6.52 14.45 2.63
N ALA A 72 -6.97 15.54 3.26
CA ALA A 72 -6.63 16.89 2.81
C ALA A 72 -5.11 17.15 2.89
N TRP A 73 -4.47 16.70 3.97
CA TRP A 73 -3.02 16.76 4.14
C TRP A 73 -2.29 15.89 3.11
N LEU A 74 -2.77 14.66 2.85
CA LEU A 74 -2.20 13.78 1.83
C LEU A 74 -2.27 14.41 0.43
N ARG A 75 -3.37 15.08 0.07
CA ARG A 75 -3.47 15.80 -1.21
C ARG A 75 -2.37 16.85 -1.34
N SER A 76 -2.18 17.67 -0.30
CA SER A 76 -1.10 18.69 -0.29
C SER A 76 0.29 18.04 -0.32
N PHE A 77 0.48 16.90 0.34
CA PHE A 77 1.73 16.14 0.29
C PHE A 77 1.99 15.62 -1.13
N TYR A 78 0.97 15.05 -1.81
CA TYR A 78 1.11 14.56 -3.19
C TYR A 78 1.41 15.69 -4.17
N ASP A 79 0.75 16.87 -4.05
CA ASP A 79 1.06 18.04 -4.89
C ASP A 79 2.55 18.40 -4.83
N ARG A 80 3.09 18.47 -3.62
CA ARG A 80 4.50 18.80 -3.40
C ARG A 80 5.42 17.68 -3.89
N ALA A 81 5.17 16.48 -3.47
CA ALA A 81 6.03 15.32 -3.75
C ALA A 81 6.11 15.05 -5.27
N LEU A 82 4.99 15.09 -5.97
CA LEU A 82 4.97 14.92 -7.43
C LEU A 82 5.62 16.12 -8.15
N GLY A 83 5.38 17.33 -7.67
CA GLY A 83 6.01 18.54 -8.23
C GLY A 83 7.52 18.58 -8.07
N GLU A 84 8.05 18.01 -6.99
CA GLU A 84 9.48 17.94 -6.68
C GLU A 84 10.14 16.63 -7.15
N SER A 85 9.40 15.71 -7.78
CA SER A 85 9.83 14.34 -8.08
C SER A 85 10.36 13.61 -6.85
N PHE A 86 9.75 13.86 -5.69
CA PHE A 86 10.10 13.22 -4.43
C PHE A 86 9.59 11.77 -4.42
N PRO A 87 10.43 10.78 -4.04
CA PRO A 87 10.07 9.38 -4.13
C PRO A 87 8.90 8.98 -3.21
N ILE A 88 7.88 8.34 -3.80
CA ILE A 88 6.71 7.82 -3.06
C ILE A 88 6.48 6.36 -3.43
N LEU A 89 6.20 5.54 -2.41
CA LEU A 89 5.60 4.22 -2.57
C LEU A 89 4.31 4.13 -1.74
N GLY A 90 3.16 4.18 -2.43
CA GLY A 90 1.84 3.98 -1.83
C GLY A 90 1.55 2.49 -1.63
N LEU A 91 0.95 2.11 -0.51
CA LEU A 91 0.56 0.75 -0.17
C LEU A 91 -0.95 0.72 0.12
N CYS A 92 -1.72 -0.03 -0.62
CA CYS A 92 -3.17 -0.23 -0.49
C CYS A 92 -3.94 1.11 -0.46
N TYR A 93 -4.24 1.66 0.70
CA TYR A 93 -4.86 2.99 0.83
C TYR A 93 -4.05 4.10 0.14
N GLY A 94 -2.71 3.98 0.14
CA GLY A 94 -1.82 4.88 -0.59
C GLY A 94 -2.05 4.84 -2.11
N LEU A 95 -2.38 3.69 -2.70
CA LEU A 95 -2.78 3.60 -4.11
C LEU A 95 -4.12 4.29 -4.33
N GLY A 96 -5.13 4.01 -3.48
CA GLY A 96 -6.46 4.60 -3.60
C GLY A 96 -6.41 6.13 -3.53
N THR A 97 -5.77 6.67 -2.50
CA THR A 97 -5.66 8.14 -2.31
C THR A 97 -4.85 8.83 -3.39
N LEU A 98 -3.77 8.21 -3.90
CA LEU A 98 -3.00 8.73 -5.02
C LEU A 98 -3.83 8.72 -6.33
N THR A 99 -4.58 7.65 -6.57
CA THR A 99 -5.46 7.53 -7.75
C THR A 99 -6.52 8.62 -7.75
N LEU A 100 -7.23 8.83 -6.64
CA LEU A 100 -8.22 9.89 -6.49
C LEU A 100 -7.60 11.29 -6.66
N HIS A 101 -6.42 11.50 -6.07
CA HIS A 101 -5.69 12.79 -6.20
C HIS A 101 -5.39 13.15 -7.66
N LEU A 102 -5.06 12.16 -8.48
CA LEU A 102 -4.73 12.34 -9.90
C LEU A 102 -5.95 12.33 -10.83
N GLY A 103 -7.17 12.16 -10.29
CA GLY A 103 -8.43 12.18 -11.04
C GLY A 103 -8.84 10.84 -11.63
N GLY A 104 -8.30 9.72 -11.13
CA GLY A 104 -8.79 8.37 -11.41
C GLY A 104 -10.01 8.01 -10.56
N VAL A 105 -10.51 6.80 -10.72
CA VAL A 105 -11.70 6.29 -10.02
C VAL A 105 -11.33 5.04 -9.22
N ILE A 106 -11.77 4.99 -7.96
CA ILE A 106 -11.74 3.78 -7.14
C ILE A 106 -13.16 3.42 -6.72
N ASP A 107 -13.45 2.13 -6.60
CA ASP A 107 -14.72 1.61 -6.12
C ASP A 107 -14.55 0.21 -5.51
N THR A 108 -15.66 -0.41 -5.11
CA THR A 108 -15.68 -1.74 -4.50
C THR A 108 -15.78 -2.90 -5.48
N HIS A 109 -15.76 -2.64 -6.80
CA HIS A 109 -15.99 -3.66 -7.82
C HIS A 109 -14.90 -4.74 -7.83
N HIS A 110 -13.66 -4.35 -7.57
CA HIS A 110 -12.50 -5.23 -7.50
C HIS A 110 -11.96 -5.39 -6.06
N GLY A 111 -12.84 -5.28 -5.06
CA GLY A 111 -12.47 -5.54 -3.67
C GLY A 111 -12.06 -7.00 -3.47
N GLU A 112 -11.03 -7.23 -2.65
CA GLU A 112 -10.49 -8.57 -2.36
C GLU A 112 -10.51 -8.83 -0.86
N GLU A 113 -11.08 -9.99 -0.43
CA GLU A 113 -10.95 -10.46 0.96
C GLU A 113 -9.47 -10.76 1.26
N ILE A 114 -9.11 -10.84 2.54
CA ILE A 114 -7.73 -11.21 2.94
C ILE A 114 -7.37 -12.54 2.30
N SER A 115 -6.34 -12.53 1.47
CA SER A 115 -5.87 -13.70 0.74
C SER A 115 -4.44 -13.54 0.22
N GLY A 116 -3.81 -14.64 -0.15
CA GLY A 116 -2.60 -14.67 -0.94
C GLY A 116 -2.98 -14.77 -2.43
N ILE A 117 -2.60 -13.78 -3.22
CA ILE A 117 -2.91 -13.70 -4.65
C ILE A 117 -1.67 -13.83 -5.51
N ALA A 118 -1.87 -14.24 -6.77
CA ALA A 118 -0.82 -14.23 -7.78
C ALA A 118 -0.80 -12.87 -8.50
N LEU A 119 0.40 -12.36 -8.68
CA LEU A 119 0.70 -11.12 -9.40
C LEU A 119 1.49 -11.44 -10.65
N THR A 120 1.14 -10.83 -11.76
CA THR A 120 1.82 -11.02 -13.06
C THR A 120 2.34 -9.69 -13.59
N LYS A 121 3.61 -9.64 -14.00
CA LYS A 121 4.20 -8.44 -14.62
C LYS A 121 3.58 -8.15 -15.97
N THR A 122 3.25 -6.88 -16.19
CA THR A 122 2.99 -6.35 -17.53
C THR A 122 4.32 -6.18 -18.29
N ASP A 123 4.28 -5.80 -19.57
CA ASP A 123 5.50 -5.46 -20.30
C ASP A 123 6.23 -4.29 -19.64
N ALA A 124 5.51 -3.26 -19.23
CA ALA A 124 6.07 -2.16 -18.45
C ALA A 124 6.67 -2.59 -17.10
N GLY A 125 6.03 -3.55 -16.44
CA GLY A 125 6.52 -4.09 -15.18
C GLY A 125 7.82 -4.89 -15.33
N ARG A 126 8.08 -5.52 -16.48
CA ARG A 126 9.35 -6.22 -16.72
C ARG A 126 10.55 -5.29 -16.83
N GLU A 127 10.30 -4.05 -17.23
CA GLU A 127 11.34 -3.02 -17.42
C GLU A 127 11.45 -2.08 -16.21
N ASP A 128 10.54 -2.17 -15.23
CA ASP A 128 10.50 -1.24 -14.10
C ASP A 128 11.56 -1.59 -13.04
N PRO A 129 12.37 -0.61 -12.60
CA PRO A 129 13.45 -0.85 -11.65
C PRO A 129 12.98 -1.32 -10.27
N LEU A 130 11.73 -0.99 -9.86
CA LEU A 130 11.18 -1.49 -8.61
C LEU A 130 10.94 -3.00 -8.63
N LEU A 131 10.71 -3.58 -9.80
CA LEU A 131 10.45 -5.00 -10.00
C LEU A 131 11.71 -5.80 -10.42
N GLU A 132 12.89 -5.17 -10.41
CA GLU A 132 14.15 -5.87 -10.66
C GLU A 132 14.37 -7.00 -9.66
N GLY A 133 14.71 -8.20 -10.16
CA GLY A 133 14.95 -9.37 -9.32
C GLY A 133 13.70 -10.12 -8.86
N THR A 134 12.49 -9.64 -9.15
CA THR A 134 11.26 -10.41 -8.89
C THR A 134 10.94 -11.31 -10.10
N PRO A 135 10.32 -12.50 -9.90
CA PRO A 135 9.82 -13.34 -10.99
C PRO A 135 8.75 -12.63 -11.84
N ASP A 136 8.48 -13.13 -13.05
CA ASP A 136 7.37 -12.62 -13.90
C ASP A 136 6.00 -12.86 -13.26
N ARG A 137 5.86 -13.93 -12.47
CA ARG A 137 4.69 -14.23 -11.66
C ARG A 137 5.14 -14.62 -10.26
N PHE A 138 4.54 -13.99 -9.25
CA PHE A 138 4.83 -14.21 -7.83
C PHE A 138 3.58 -13.93 -6.98
N HIS A 139 3.65 -14.14 -5.68
CA HIS A 139 2.50 -13.92 -4.79
C HIS A 139 2.74 -12.76 -3.83
N SER A 140 1.64 -12.19 -3.36
CA SER A 140 1.61 -11.26 -2.23
C SER A 140 0.28 -11.36 -1.50
N TYR A 141 0.18 -10.71 -0.33
CA TYR A 141 -1.06 -10.63 0.43
C TYR A 141 -1.87 -9.39 0.07
N VAL A 142 -3.17 -9.57 0.01
CA VAL A 142 -4.16 -8.50 -0.16
C VAL A 142 -5.22 -8.56 0.95
N GLY A 143 -6.01 -7.49 1.04
CA GLY A 143 -7.19 -7.37 1.87
C GLY A 143 -7.66 -5.92 1.79
N HIS A 144 -8.56 -5.63 0.84
CA HIS A 144 -9.02 -4.27 0.58
C HIS A 144 -10.46 -4.27 0.09
N HIS A 145 -11.20 -3.24 0.49
CA HIS A 145 -12.58 -3.03 0.12
C HIS A 145 -12.68 -2.30 -1.21
N GLU A 146 -11.82 -1.29 -1.39
CA GLU A 146 -11.74 -0.47 -2.58
C GLU A 146 -10.53 -0.82 -3.43
N ALA A 147 -10.67 -0.71 -4.74
CA ALA A 147 -9.59 -0.87 -5.72
C ALA A 147 -9.72 0.15 -6.85
N VAL A 148 -8.66 0.29 -7.64
CA VAL A 148 -8.67 1.16 -8.81
C VAL A 148 -9.62 0.60 -9.86
N ARG A 149 -10.64 1.39 -10.23
CA ARG A 149 -11.61 1.12 -11.29
C ARG A 149 -11.17 1.71 -12.63
N GLU A 150 -10.72 2.97 -12.60
CA GLU A 150 -10.21 3.69 -13.76
C GLU A 150 -8.91 4.38 -13.41
N LEU A 151 -7.89 4.16 -14.23
CA LEU A 151 -6.59 4.80 -14.06
C LEU A 151 -6.68 6.32 -14.21
N ALA A 152 -5.97 7.04 -13.39
CA ALA A 152 -5.73 8.46 -13.64
C ALA A 152 -4.79 8.66 -14.85
N PRO A 153 -4.84 9.83 -15.50
CA PRO A 153 -3.88 10.17 -16.54
C PRO A 153 -2.43 10.04 -16.08
N GLY A 154 -1.61 9.39 -16.88
CA GLY A 154 -0.18 9.19 -16.57
C GLY A 154 0.13 8.01 -15.67
N MET A 155 -0.85 7.29 -15.16
CA MET A 155 -0.64 6.02 -14.47
C MET A 155 -0.34 4.90 -15.45
N GLN A 156 0.68 4.10 -15.15
CA GLN A 156 1.07 2.93 -15.91
C GLN A 156 0.98 1.68 -15.03
N VAL A 157 0.24 0.66 -15.46
CA VAL A 157 0.11 -0.61 -14.74
C VAL A 157 1.39 -1.42 -14.89
N LEU A 158 1.97 -1.85 -13.77
CA LEU A 158 3.17 -2.67 -13.70
C LEU A 158 2.87 -4.12 -13.34
N LEU A 159 1.91 -4.35 -12.44
CA LEU A 159 1.45 -5.68 -12.02
C LEU A 159 -0.06 -5.78 -12.11
N ALA A 160 -0.53 -6.93 -12.56
CA ALA A 160 -1.93 -7.30 -12.60
C ALA A 160 -2.18 -8.57 -11.77
N GLY A 161 -3.34 -8.68 -11.12
CA GLY A 161 -3.86 -9.89 -10.50
C GLY A 161 -4.85 -10.60 -11.41
N ASP A 162 -5.28 -11.78 -11.00
CA ASP A 162 -6.26 -12.56 -11.78
C ASP A 162 -7.68 -11.95 -11.67
N ASP A 163 -8.08 -11.45 -10.49
CA ASP A 163 -9.39 -10.85 -10.24
C ASP A 163 -9.35 -9.31 -10.25
N THR A 164 -8.27 -8.72 -9.77
CA THR A 164 -8.05 -7.28 -9.74
C THR A 164 -6.97 -6.89 -10.75
N PRO A 165 -7.35 -6.22 -11.86
CA PRO A 165 -6.43 -5.99 -12.99
C PRO A 165 -5.34 -4.95 -12.71
N ILE A 166 -5.47 -4.14 -11.66
CA ILE A 166 -4.54 -3.07 -11.32
C ILE A 166 -4.01 -3.32 -9.92
N GLN A 167 -2.85 -3.98 -9.84
CA GLN A 167 -2.23 -4.34 -8.57
C GLN A 167 -1.00 -3.47 -8.25
N MET A 168 -0.32 -2.94 -9.24
CA MET A 168 0.75 -1.97 -9.04
C MET A 168 0.79 -0.99 -10.20
N VAL A 169 1.00 0.28 -9.87
CA VAL A 169 1.13 1.36 -10.84
C VAL A 169 2.40 2.17 -10.62
N ARG A 170 2.82 2.87 -11.69
CA ARG A 170 3.82 3.94 -11.65
C ARG A 170 3.22 5.22 -12.18
N VAL A 171 3.63 6.34 -11.61
CA VAL A 171 3.29 7.70 -12.04
C VAL A 171 4.58 8.52 -12.16
N GLY A 172 4.88 8.98 -13.36
CA GLY A 172 6.11 9.73 -13.60
C GLY A 172 7.36 8.90 -13.29
N GLU A 173 8.37 9.55 -12.68
CA GLU A 173 9.68 8.93 -12.44
C GLU A 173 9.92 8.50 -10.99
N ALA A 174 9.11 9.01 -10.04
CA ALA A 174 9.40 8.85 -8.62
C ALA A 174 8.19 8.39 -7.78
N ALA A 175 7.03 8.10 -8.37
CA ALA A 175 5.88 7.64 -7.60
C ALA A 175 5.39 6.27 -8.08
N TRP A 176 5.23 5.35 -7.15
CA TRP A 176 4.66 4.02 -7.34
C TRP A 176 3.60 3.77 -6.29
N ALA A 177 2.68 2.86 -6.59
CA ALA A 177 1.75 2.38 -5.59
C ALA A 177 1.30 0.94 -5.86
N THR A 178 1.06 0.18 -4.80
CA THR A 178 0.59 -1.22 -4.82
C THR A 178 -0.76 -1.34 -4.17
N GLN A 179 -1.61 -2.24 -4.68
CA GLN A 179 -2.85 -2.64 -4.03
C GLN A 179 -2.58 -3.69 -2.93
N PHE A 180 -1.62 -4.55 -3.18
CA PHE A 180 -1.14 -5.57 -2.26
C PHE A 180 -0.15 -5.00 -1.23
N HIS A 181 0.20 -5.83 -0.26
CA HIS A 181 1.04 -5.48 0.89
C HIS A 181 2.43 -6.15 0.80
N PRO A 182 3.44 -5.51 0.15
CA PRO A 182 4.79 -6.05 0.09
C PRO A 182 5.52 -6.01 1.45
N GLU A 183 4.98 -5.27 2.42
CA GLU A 183 5.48 -5.16 3.78
C GLU A 183 4.93 -6.24 4.72
N MET A 184 4.29 -7.28 4.18
CA MET A 184 3.58 -8.26 5.01
C MET A 184 4.06 -9.68 4.74
N ASP A 185 4.45 -10.39 5.78
CA ASP A 185 4.68 -11.83 5.78
C ASP A 185 3.52 -12.62 6.39
N LEU A 186 3.70 -13.93 6.57
CA LEU A 186 2.69 -14.80 7.15
C LEU A 186 2.32 -14.41 8.60
N GLU A 187 3.25 -13.88 9.38
CA GLU A 187 2.96 -13.39 10.73
C GLU A 187 2.10 -12.12 10.66
N GLY A 188 2.49 -11.16 9.83
CA GLY A 188 1.76 -9.91 9.63
C GLY A 188 0.34 -10.09 9.08
N VAL A 189 0.13 -11.03 8.14
CA VAL A 189 -1.23 -11.32 7.63
C VAL A 189 -2.08 -12.01 8.69
N ASN A 190 -1.50 -12.91 9.52
CA ASN A 190 -2.24 -13.54 10.62
C ASN A 190 -2.70 -12.53 11.68
N VAL A 191 -1.90 -11.52 12.00
CA VAL A 191 -2.31 -10.41 12.88
C VAL A 191 -3.54 -9.68 12.30
N ARG A 192 -3.57 -9.45 11.00
CA ARG A 192 -4.74 -8.82 10.33
C ARG A 192 -5.95 -9.75 10.32
N ILE A 193 -5.76 -11.05 10.09
CA ILE A 193 -6.83 -12.05 10.17
C ILE A 193 -7.49 -12.01 11.55
N ASP A 194 -6.72 -11.99 12.64
CA ASP A 194 -7.26 -11.91 13.99
C ASP A 194 -8.01 -10.59 14.24
N GLN A 195 -7.43 -9.48 13.83
CA GLN A 195 -7.98 -8.15 14.09
C GLN A 195 -9.28 -7.88 13.32
N TYR A 196 -9.44 -8.50 12.14
CA TYR A 196 -10.55 -8.21 11.23
C TYR A 196 -11.66 -9.26 11.25
N ALA A 197 -11.45 -10.41 11.92
CA ALA A 197 -12.48 -11.41 12.15
C ALA A 197 -13.67 -10.81 12.91
N GLY A 198 -14.89 -11.08 12.40
CA GLY A 198 -16.13 -10.53 12.95
C GLY A 198 -16.40 -9.06 12.58
N ARG A 199 -15.46 -8.37 11.92
CA ARG A 199 -15.64 -7.00 11.43
C ARG A 199 -15.75 -6.93 9.90
N TYR A 200 -14.82 -7.51 9.19
CA TYR A 200 -14.77 -7.50 7.72
C TYR A 200 -15.20 -8.84 7.10
N TYR A 201 -15.15 -9.92 7.86
CA TYR A 201 -15.62 -11.24 7.46
C TYR A 201 -16.08 -12.05 8.69
N PRO A 202 -16.95 -13.07 8.50
CA PRO A 202 -17.40 -13.93 9.60
C PRO A 202 -16.22 -14.67 10.27
N VAL A 203 -16.26 -14.79 11.61
CA VAL A 203 -15.18 -15.43 12.39
C VAL A 203 -14.89 -16.86 11.91
N GLU A 204 -15.91 -17.55 11.44
CA GLU A 204 -15.84 -18.95 10.95
C GLU A 204 -14.95 -19.08 9.71
N LYS A 205 -14.76 -18.01 8.94
CA LYS A 205 -13.88 -18.01 7.76
C LYS A 205 -12.38 -17.91 8.14
N ALA A 206 -12.04 -17.50 9.35
CA ALA A 206 -10.66 -17.20 9.74
C ALA A 206 -9.69 -18.37 9.48
N GLU A 207 -10.07 -19.59 9.85
CA GLU A 207 -9.23 -20.78 9.65
C GLU A 207 -9.03 -21.14 8.17
N ALA A 208 -10.06 -20.95 7.34
CA ALA A 208 -9.95 -21.17 5.89
C ALA A 208 -9.02 -20.13 5.25
N ILE A 209 -9.11 -18.85 5.69
CA ILE A 209 -8.23 -17.78 5.23
C ILE A 209 -6.78 -18.07 5.64
N ARG A 210 -6.53 -18.47 6.92
CA ARG A 210 -5.18 -18.86 7.39
C ARG A 210 -4.59 -20.01 6.56
N ALA A 211 -5.39 -21.02 6.29
CA ALA A 211 -4.95 -22.14 5.49
C ALA A 211 -4.56 -21.70 4.07
N GLN A 212 -5.32 -20.80 3.46
CA GLN A 212 -5.03 -20.27 2.12
C GLN A 212 -3.78 -19.40 2.12
N VAL A 213 -3.64 -18.41 3.02
CA VAL A 213 -2.47 -17.52 3.05
C VAL A 213 -1.17 -18.28 3.36
N ALA A 214 -1.23 -19.37 4.10
CA ALA A 214 -0.08 -20.22 4.38
C ALA A 214 0.43 -21.02 3.18
N THR A 215 -0.30 -21.05 2.06
CA THR A 215 0.09 -21.81 0.86
C THR A 215 0.97 -21.04 -0.11
N VAL A 216 1.12 -19.72 0.06
CA VAL A 216 1.83 -18.85 -0.88
C VAL A 216 3.15 -18.33 -0.30
N ASP A 217 4.15 -18.22 -1.17
CA ASP A 217 5.43 -17.56 -0.86
C ASP A 217 5.35 -16.09 -1.28
N THR A 218 5.45 -15.17 -0.31
CA THR A 218 5.40 -13.73 -0.55
C THR A 218 6.76 -13.04 -0.47
N ASP A 219 7.85 -13.77 -0.22
CA ASP A 219 9.21 -13.23 -0.17
C ASP A 219 9.58 -12.41 -1.43
N PRO A 220 9.20 -12.83 -2.66
CA PRO A 220 9.48 -12.03 -3.85
C PRO A 220 8.83 -10.64 -3.84
N SER A 221 7.68 -10.45 -3.20
CA SER A 221 7.02 -9.14 -3.12
C SER A 221 7.78 -8.15 -2.25
N CYS A 222 8.47 -8.63 -1.19
CA CYS A 222 9.27 -7.79 -0.30
C CYS A 222 10.49 -7.16 -1.01
N VAL A 223 10.91 -7.71 -2.16
CA VAL A 223 12.00 -7.14 -2.98
C VAL A 223 11.67 -5.71 -3.42
N ILE A 224 10.40 -5.40 -3.65
CA ILE A 224 9.90 -4.08 -4.07
C ILE A 224 10.31 -3.00 -3.06
N LEU A 225 10.16 -3.26 -1.76
CA LEU A 225 10.54 -2.31 -0.71
C LEU A 225 12.04 -2.07 -0.68
N ARG A 226 12.84 -3.14 -0.79
CA ARG A 226 14.30 -3.04 -0.84
C ARG A 226 14.78 -2.29 -2.10
N ASN A 227 14.15 -2.54 -3.24
CA ASN A 227 14.45 -1.83 -4.47
C ASN A 227 14.12 -0.33 -4.35
N PHE A 228 12.98 0.03 -3.74
CA PHE A 228 12.63 1.43 -3.50
C PHE A 228 13.70 2.12 -2.64
N VAL A 229 14.09 1.52 -1.53
CA VAL A 229 15.16 2.09 -0.68
C VAL A 229 16.48 2.19 -1.47
N ARG A 230 16.89 1.12 -2.16
CA ARG A 230 18.13 1.10 -2.94
C ARG A 230 18.20 2.19 -4.02
N LEU A 231 17.07 2.49 -4.65
CA LEU A 231 17.01 3.50 -5.72
C LEU A 231 17.10 4.94 -5.18
N PHE A 232 16.60 5.19 -3.98
CA PHE A 232 16.40 6.56 -3.49
C PHE A 232 17.14 6.91 -2.19
N GLN A 233 17.74 5.94 -1.48
CA GLN A 233 18.52 6.24 -0.27
C GLN A 233 19.68 7.20 -0.59
N ARG A 234 19.84 8.20 0.29
CA ARG A 234 20.92 9.20 0.22
C ARG A 234 21.98 8.90 1.27
#